data_326c8437eedf83a5deda6bb6786f0627
#
_entry.id   326c8437eedf83a5deda6bb6786f0627
#
_cell.length_a   1.000
_cell.length_b   1.000
_cell.length_c   1.000
_cell.angle_alpha   90.00
_cell.angle_beta   90.00
_cell.angle_gamma   90.00
#
_symmetry.space_group_name_H-M   'P 1'
#
loop_
_entity.id
_entity.type
_entity.pdbx_description
1 polymer ?
#
loop_
_entity_poly.entity_id
_entity_poly.type
_entity_poly.pdbx_seq_one_letter_code
_entity_poly.pdbx_strand_id
1 'polypeptide(L)'
;MRKLAIGILGLILLSMFAIPQFTAAPGGIGNIGDNGCSCHGSPSADTTVTVTGLPEQFNASETYPFTVTVTNDAMTLWADGIEEDGWNTRVGGFRILASKGTVTSVDPTLSQEKEGGLTHTDEGNKFRTWDFEWVAPADDTVFTEFTINANAVNGGSGSQGDMWNSYQTTVSGINAGDLAPSVRALVLLLTAIGLALGLVLLGIMWVYYSRSPDTFTLGNFWAYLKPWLTTTDHKEVV
;
A
#
# COMPACT_ATOMS: atom_id res chain seq x y z
N MET A 1 34.44 -40.17 -24.56
CA MET A 1 34.16 -39.85 -23.16
C MET A 1 35.03 -38.70 -22.62
N ARG A 2 36.34 -38.71 -22.71
CA ARG A 2 37.23 -37.62 -22.22
C ARG A 2 36.91 -36.24 -22.84
N LYS A 3 36.67 -36.16 -24.17
CA LYS A 3 36.36 -34.89 -24.87
C LYS A 3 35.00 -34.31 -24.45
N LEU A 4 34.00 -35.17 -24.13
CA LEU A 4 32.69 -34.76 -23.63
C LEU A 4 32.79 -34.20 -22.19
N ALA A 5 33.59 -34.86 -21.33
CA ALA A 5 33.83 -34.42 -19.97
C ALA A 5 34.52 -33.06 -19.91
N ILE A 6 35.47 -32.79 -20.79
CA ILE A 6 36.16 -31.49 -20.90
C ILE A 6 35.18 -30.40 -21.39
N GLY A 7 34.31 -30.73 -22.36
CA GLY A 7 33.28 -29.79 -22.82
C GLY A 7 32.27 -29.41 -21.73
N ILE A 8 31.80 -30.41 -20.96
CA ILE A 8 30.87 -30.16 -19.83
C ILE A 8 31.54 -29.35 -18.72
N LEU A 9 32.80 -29.65 -18.38
CA LEU A 9 33.55 -28.90 -17.38
C LEU A 9 33.78 -27.45 -17.83
N GLY A 10 34.08 -27.24 -19.12
CA GLY A 10 34.21 -25.89 -19.71
C GLY A 10 32.89 -25.11 -19.64
N LEU A 11 31.75 -25.76 -19.90
CA LEU A 11 30.42 -25.12 -19.79
C LEU A 11 30.07 -24.75 -18.35
N ILE A 12 30.37 -25.62 -17.38
CA ILE A 12 30.17 -25.35 -15.96
C ILE A 12 31.04 -24.18 -15.48
N LEU A 13 32.31 -24.15 -15.90
CA LEU A 13 33.20 -23.03 -15.58
C LEU A 13 32.72 -21.73 -16.23
N LEU A 14 32.24 -21.76 -17.48
CA LEU A 14 31.68 -20.57 -18.13
C LEU A 14 30.40 -20.07 -17.48
N SER A 15 29.55 -20.96 -16.97
CA SER A 15 28.33 -20.58 -16.25
C SER A 15 28.62 -19.91 -14.90
N MET A 16 29.75 -20.16 -14.27
CA MET A 16 30.15 -19.49 -13.02
C MET A 16 30.51 -18.01 -13.21
N PHE A 17 30.86 -17.59 -14.43
CA PHE A 17 31.13 -16.19 -14.76
C PHE A 17 29.86 -15.42 -15.18
N ALA A 18 28.74 -16.10 -15.37
CA ALA A 18 27.45 -15.49 -15.74
C ALA A 18 26.56 -15.14 -14.55
N ILE A 19 27.09 -15.18 -13.31
CA ILE A 19 26.37 -14.72 -12.15
C ILE A 19 26.28 -13.19 -12.26
N PRO A 20 25.07 -12.60 -12.34
CA PRO A 20 24.96 -11.15 -12.36
C PRO A 20 25.63 -10.60 -11.09
N GLN A 21 26.66 -9.79 -11.29
CA GLN A 21 27.28 -9.04 -10.19
C GLN A 21 26.26 -7.97 -9.79
N PHE A 22 25.59 -8.14 -8.67
CA PHE A 22 24.79 -7.07 -8.10
C PHE A 22 25.75 -5.99 -7.64
N THR A 23 25.86 -4.93 -8.42
CA THR A 23 26.63 -3.75 -8.06
C THR A 23 25.78 -2.88 -7.14
N ALA A 24 26.40 -2.32 -6.10
CA ALA A 24 25.75 -1.27 -5.29
C ALA A 24 25.23 -0.17 -6.21
N ALA A 25 24.07 0.40 -5.88
CA ALA A 25 23.42 1.46 -6.66
C ALA A 25 23.43 2.78 -5.86
N PRO A 26 24.59 3.46 -5.74
CA PRO A 26 24.73 4.68 -4.94
C PRO A 26 23.83 5.81 -5.45
N GLY A 27 23.50 5.84 -6.73
CA GLY A 27 22.55 6.76 -7.33
C GLY A 27 21.08 6.30 -7.24
N GLY A 28 20.72 5.49 -6.24
CA GLY A 28 19.35 5.07 -5.99
C GLY A 28 18.89 3.84 -6.76
N ILE A 29 17.85 3.19 -6.24
CA ILE A 29 17.30 1.93 -6.72
C ILE A 29 15.89 2.14 -7.27
N GLY A 30 15.53 1.48 -8.36
CA GLY A 30 14.17 1.44 -8.91
C GLY A 30 13.31 0.34 -8.28
N ASN A 31 12.35 -0.18 -9.06
CA ASN A 31 11.34 -1.14 -8.63
C ASN A 31 11.92 -2.47 -8.10
N ILE A 32 13.14 -2.82 -8.45
CA ILE A 32 13.83 -3.99 -7.87
C ILE A 32 14.00 -3.85 -6.33
N GLY A 33 13.99 -2.63 -5.80
CA GLY A 33 14.07 -2.33 -4.37
C GLY A 33 12.70 -2.31 -3.67
N ASP A 34 11.58 -2.51 -4.36
CA ASP A 34 10.24 -2.44 -3.77
C ASP A 34 9.99 -3.57 -2.76
N ASN A 35 10.59 -4.73 -3.00
CA ASN A 35 10.50 -5.90 -2.11
C ASN A 35 11.66 -5.99 -1.11
N GLY A 36 12.45 -4.92 -0.95
CA GLY A 36 13.59 -4.86 -0.04
C GLY A 36 14.93 -4.66 -0.74
N CYS A 37 15.93 -4.35 0.07
CA CYS A 37 17.31 -4.14 -0.40
C CYS A 37 18.04 -5.48 -0.62
N SER A 38 17.45 -6.43 -1.33
CA SER A 38 17.91 -7.82 -1.47
C SER A 38 19.31 -7.97 -2.06
N CYS A 39 19.84 -6.96 -2.78
CA CYS A 39 21.23 -6.92 -3.21
C CYS A 39 22.23 -6.88 -2.04
N HIS A 40 21.77 -6.46 -0.84
CA HIS A 40 22.53 -6.41 0.40
C HIS A 40 22.27 -7.62 1.32
N GLY A 41 21.72 -8.71 0.77
CA GLY A 41 21.43 -9.95 1.51
C GLY A 41 20.01 -10.00 2.07
N SER A 42 19.83 -10.74 3.16
CA SER A 42 18.55 -10.84 3.89
C SER A 42 18.36 -9.67 4.85
N PRO A 43 17.10 -9.32 5.22
CA PRO A 43 16.86 -8.33 6.27
C PRO A 43 17.60 -8.66 7.56
N SER A 44 18.14 -7.67 8.23
CA SER A 44 18.92 -7.82 9.47
C SER A 44 18.13 -7.26 10.65
N ALA A 45 18.03 -8.05 11.72
CA ALA A 45 17.44 -7.59 12.98
C ALA A 45 18.28 -6.51 13.68
N ASP A 46 19.56 -6.38 13.33
CA ASP A 46 20.47 -5.35 13.87
C ASP A 46 20.24 -3.99 13.19
N THR A 47 19.46 -3.95 12.11
CA THR A 47 19.10 -2.71 11.41
C THR A 47 17.67 -2.31 11.75
N THR A 48 17.50 -1.10 12.23
CA THR A 48 16.19 -0.53 12.54
C THR A 48 15.88 0.62 11.58
N VAL A 49 14.72 0.54 10.94
CA VAL A 49 14.15 1.64 10.14
C VAL A 49 13.07 2.30 10.99
N THR A 50 13.29 3.55 11.34
CA THR A 50 12.36 4.35 12.13
C THR A 50 11.71 5.41 11.25
N VAL A 51 10.40 5.56 11.37
CA VAL A 51 9.62 6.61 10.70
C VAL A 51 8.88 7.42 11.74
N THR A 52 9.06 8.72 11.73
CA THR A 52 8.38 9.64 12.64
C THR A 52 7.67 10.74 11.86
N GLY A 53 6.53 11.22 12.37
CA GLY A 53 5.75 12.30 11.77
C GLY A 53 4.59 11.84 10.89
N LEU A 54 4.55 10.59 10.41
CA LEU A 54 3.35 10.08 9.73
C LEU A 54 2.18 10.06 10.74
N PRO A 55 0.98 10.57 10.36
CA PRO A 55 -0.17 10.58 11.24
C PRO A 55 -0.79 9.18 11.34
N GLU A 56 -1.57 8.92 12.39
CA GLU A 56 -2.41 7.73 12.47
C GLU A 56 -3.58 7.81 11.48
N GLN A 57 -4.09 9.03 11.27
CA GLN A 57 -5.17 9.32 10.32
C GLN A 57 -4.87 10.59 9.53
N PHE A 58 -5.29 10.63 8.26
CA PHE A 58 -5.09 11.79 7.39
C PHE A 58 -6.41 12.44 6.98
N ASN A 59 -6.37 13.75 6.77
CA ASN A 59 -7.40 14.51 6.07
C ASN A 59 -7.08 14.59 4.58
N ALA A 60 -8.12 14.69 3.75
CA ALA A 60 -7.97 14.78 2.30
C ALA A 60 -7.06 15.94 1.88
N SER A 61 -6.08 15.67 1.03
CA SER A 61 -5.15 16.65 0.45
C SER A 61 -4.28 17.43 1.45
N GLU A 62 -4.23 17.03 2.72
CA GLU A 62 -3.36 17.63 3.72
C GLU A 62 -1.91 17.13 3.54
N THR A 63 -0.94 17.98 3.89
CA THR A 63 0.48 17.66 3.81
C THR A 63 1.02 17.32 5.19
N TYR A 64 1.72 16.19 5.29
CA TYR A 64 2.30 15.66 6.52
C TYR A 64 3.81 15.52 6.37
N PRO A 65 4.60 16.26 7.16
CA PRO A 65 6.04 16.06 7.21
C PRO A 65 6.35 14.77 7.96
N PHE A 66 7.35 14.03 7.48
CA PHE A 66 7.84 12.85 8.17
C PHE A 66 9.33 12.62 7.92
N THR A 67 9.99 11.94 8.84
CA THR A 67 11.41 11.64 8.79
C THR A 67 11.63 10.13 8.78
N VAL A 68 12.54 9.66 7.93
CA VAL A 68 13.02 8.28 7.87
C VAL A 68 14.44 8.25 8.40
N THR A 69 14.71 7.40 9.38
CA THR A 69 16.04 7.15 9.92
C THR A 69 16.36 5.66 9.90
N VAL A 70 17.55 5.29 9.44
CA VAL A 70 18.09 3.94 9.54
C VAL A 70 19.25 3.90 10.53
N THR A 71 19.17 2.99 11.48
CA THR A 71 20.23 2.77 12.49
C THR A 71 20.72 1.32 12.45
N ASN A 72 22.00 1.14 12.76
CA ASN A 72 22.60 -0.18 12.93
C ASN A 72 23.75 -0.05 13.93
N ASP A 73 23.66 -0.74 15.06
CA ASP A 73 24.61 -0.64 16.16
C ASP A 73 26.02 -1.12 15.80
N ALA A 74 26.13 -2.09 14.88
CA ALA A 74 27.42 -2.57 14.40
C ALA A 74 28.12 -1.61 13.43
N MET A 75 27.40 -0.61 12.90
CA MET A 75 27.88 0.35 11.89
C MET A 75 27.85 1.80 12.40
N THR A 76 27.82 2.02 13.71
CA THR A 76 27.78 3.37 14.30
C THR A 76 28.99 4.22 13.95
N LEU A 77 30.18 3.59 13.82
CA LEU A 77 31.43 4.27 13.48
C LEU A 77 31.43 4.95 12.12
N TRP A 78 30.53 4.50 11.21
CA TRP A 78 30.42 5.04 9.86
C TRP A 78 29.36 6.16 9.74
N ALA A 79 28.52 6.33 10.76
CA ALA A 79 27.50 7.38 10.79
C ALA A 79 28.07 8.79 11.02
N ASP A 80 29.23 8.87 11.70
CA ASP A 80 29.89 10.15 12.10
C ASP A 80 31.15 10.42 11.28
N GLY A 81 31.60 9.51 10.43
CA GLY A 81 32.88 9.59 9.74
C GLY A 81 32.75 9.98 8.28
N ILE A 82 32.68 11.24 7.98
CA ILE A 82 32.96 11.78 6.65
C ILE A 82 34.47 11.83 6.50
N GLU A 83 35.10 10.78 6.01
CA GLU A 83 36.49 10.89 5.56
C GLU A 83 36.53 11.47 4.13
N GLU A 84 37.45 12.39 3.89
CA GLU A 84 37.52 13.26 2.70
C GLU A 84 37.85 12.55 1.37
N ASP A 85 38.14 11.27 1.35
CA ASP A 85 38.63 10.56 0.16
C ASP A 85 37.56 9.86 -0.71
N GLY A 86 36.27 10.16 -0.47
CA GLY A 86 35.18 9.88 -1.40
C GLY A 86 34.61 8.45 -1.34
N TRP A 87 35.28 7.49 -0.72
CA TRP A 87 34.80 6.11 -0.61
C TRP A 87 34.04 5.81 0.68
N ASN A 88 34.36 6.51 1.75
CA ASN A 88 33.76 6.32 3.07
C ASN A 88 32.58 7.25 3.37
N THR A 89 32.09 7.99 2.38
CA THR A 89 30.96 8.92 2.56
C THR A 89 29.60 8.27 2.37
N ARG A 90 29.53 7.03 1.89
CA ARG A 90 28.28 6.30 1.66
C ARG A 90 27.91 5.52 2.92
N VAL A 91 26.87 5.93 3.60
CA VAL A 91 26.48 5.38 4.90
C VAL A 91 25.07 4.82 4.94
N GLY A 92 24.23 5.20 4.00
CA GLY A 92 22.84 4.74 3.99
C GLY A 92 22.19 4.80 2.62
N GLY A 93 20.97 4.33 2.53
CA GLY A 93 20.13 4.39 1.34
C GLY A 93 18.70 3.97 1.66
N PHE A 94 17.76 4.35 0.81
CA PHE A 94 16.36 4.03 1.02
C PHE A 94 15.58 3.85 -0.29
N ARG A 95 14.43 3.19 -0.16
CA ARG A 95 13.35 3.13 -1.14
C ARG A 95 12.03 3.34 -0.40
N ILE A 96 11.23 4.34 -0.81
CA ILE A 96 9.92 4.67 -0.24
C ILE A 96 8.85 4.46 -1.28
N LEU A 97 7.81 3.75 -0.90
CA LEU A 97 6.57 3.55 -1.65
C LEU A 97 5.39 4.00 -0.80
N ALA A 98 4.49 4.75 -1.39
CA ALA A 98 3.18 5.08 -0.85
C ALA A 98 2.12 4.63 -1.86
N SER A 99 1.16 3.83 -1.42
CA SER A 99 0.11 3.30 -2.33
C SER A 99 -0.83 4.41 -2.82
N LYS A 100 -0.93 5.53 -2.09
CA LYS A 100 -1.76 6.70 -2.44
C LYS A 100 -1.12 7.99 -1.92
N GLY A 101 -1.53 9.11 -2.53
CA GLY A 101 -0.91 10.42 -2.27
C GLY A 101 0.45 10.54 -2.96
N THR A 102 1.20 11.58 -2.64
CA THR A 102 2.50 11.87 -3.24
C THR A 102 3.53 12.16 -2.15
N VAL A 103 4.65 11.45 -2.19
CA VAL A 103 5.79 11.71 -1.30
C VAL A 103 6.83 12.54 -2.06
N THR A 104 7.28 13.61 -1.44
CA THR A 104 8.36 14.46 -1.94
C THR A 104 9.45 14.63 -0.89
N SER A 105 10.68 14.86 -1.33
CA SER A 105 11.78 15.19 -0.43
C SER A 105 11.74 16.66 -0.04
N VAL A 106 12.04 16.97 1.21
CA VAL A 106 12.27 18.34 1.65
C VAL A 106 13.54 18.90 1.00
N ASP A 107 14.58 18.07 0.88
CA ASP A 107 15.78 18.41 0.10
C ASP A 107 15.84 17.56 -1.17
N PRO A 108 15.54 18.14 -2.35
CA PRO A 108 15.51 17.41 -3.62
C PRO A 108 16.92 16.96 -4.09
N THR A 109 18.00 17.42 -3.45
CA THR A 109 19.35 16.92 -3.77
C THR A 109 19.62 15.55 -3.17
N LEU A 110 18.90 15.17 -2.09
CA LEU A 110 19.11 13.92 -1.36
C LEU A 110 18.26 12.76 -1.88
N SER A 111 17.22 13.05 -2.66
CA SER A 111 16.31 12.01 -3.18
C SER A 111 15.86 12.31 -4.59
N GLN A 112 15.38 11.26 -5.27
CA GLN A 112 14.83 11.31 -6.63
C GLN A 112 13.69 10.33 -6.77
N GLU A 113 12.75 10.65 -7.65
CA GLU A 113 11.75 9.70 -8.11
C GLU A 113 12.36 8.72 -9.12
N LYS A 114 12.08 7.43 -8.96
CA LYS A 114 12.53 6.39 -9.87
C LYS A 114 11.52 5.24 -9.89
N GLU A 115 10.97 4.96 -11.07
CA GLU A 115 10.06 3.83 -11.27
C GLU A 115 8.93 3.74 -10.22
N GLY A 116 8.22 4.87 -10.02
CA GLY A 116 7.03 4.96 -9.17
C GLY A 116 7.26 4.99 -7.66
N GLY A 117 8.49 5.19 -7.21
CA GLY A 117 8.83 5.37 -5.81
C GLY A 117 9.99 6.35 -5.62
N LEU A 118 10.17 6.82 -4.40
CA LEU A 118 11.25 7.73 -4.04
C LEU A 118 12.47 6.96 -3.55
N THR A 119 13.64 7.36 -3.97
CA THR A 119 14.92 6.74 -3.57
C THR A 119 16.00 7.82 -3.38
N HIS A 120 17.08 7.47 -2.70
CA HIS A 120 18.21 8.36 -2.51
C HIS A 120 18.94 8.69 -3.83
N THR A 121 19.67 9.79 -3.84
CA THR A 121 20.67 10.14 -4.85
C THR A 121 22.07 9.73 -4.33
N ASP A 122 23.11 9.96 -5.12
CA ASP A 122 24.50 9.85 -4.65
C ASP A 122 24.77 10.76 -3.44
N GLU A 123 24.17 11.96 -3.41
CA GLU A 123 24.29 12.87 -2.26
C GLU A 123 23.50 12.31 -1.06
N GLY A 124 22.28 11.85 -1.27
CA GLY A 124 21.44 11.25 -0.23
C GLY A 124 22.01 9.97 0.39
N ASN A 125 22.86 9.26 -0.34
CA ASN A 125 23.55 8.06 0.16
C ASN A 125 24.58 8.37 1.29
N LYS A 126 24.94 9.64 1.48
CA LYS A 126 25.84 10.10 2.54
C LYS A 126 25.15 10.26 3.90
N PHE A 127 23.86 10.00 3.97
CA PHE A 127 23.05 10.20 5.16
C PHE A 127 22.36 8.90 5.57
N ARG A 128 21.87 8.87 6.81
CA ARG A 128 20.99 7.82 7.37
C ARG A 128 19.68 8.39 7.88
N THR A 129 19.46 9.68 7.68
CA THR A 129 18.21 10.38 8.03
C THR A 129 17.83 11.29 6.89
N TRP A 130 16.54 11.24 6.50
CA TRP A 130 15.99 12.01 5.40
C TRP A 130 14.60 12.53 5.77
N ASP A 131 14.30 13.76 5.38
CA ASP A 131 13.04 14.43 5.64
C ASP A 131 12.20 14.50 4.37
N PHE A 132 10.91 14.23 4.53
CA PHE A 132 9.92 14.12 3.45
C PHE A 132 8.64 14.84 3.81
N GLU A 133 7.86 15.15 2.79
CA GLU A 133 6.48 15.56 2.89
C GLU A 133 5.61 14.57 2.13
N TRP A 134 4.51 14.18 2.75
CA TRP A 134 3.47 13.37 2.10
C TRP A 134 2.21 14.20 1.95
N VAL A 135 1.83 14.48 0.69
CA VAL A 135 0.51 15.04 0.36
C VAL A 135 -0.47 13.88 0.29
N ALA A 136 -1.40 13.85 1.23
CA ALA A 136 -2.42 12.81 1.31
C ALA A 136 -3.35 12.82 0.09
N PRO A 137 -3.98 11.68 -0.27
CA PRO A 137 -4.93 11.64 -1.37
C PRO A 137 -6.14 12.54 -1.11
N ALA A 138 -6.83 12.97 -2.18
CA ALA A 138 -8.03 13.78 -2.10
C ALA A 138 -9.25 13.01 -1.54
N ASP A 139 -9.16 11.70 -1.43
CA ASP A 139 -10.19 10.81 -0.88
C ASP A 139 -9.71 10.29 0.48
N ASP A 140 -10.34 10.74 1.55
CA ASP A 140 -10.06 10.34 2.93
C ASP A 140 -10.91 9.16 3.43
N THR A 141 -11.62 8.49 2.53
CA THR A 141 -12.31 7.22 2.82
C THR A 141 -11.43 5.99 2.59
N VAL A 142 -10.19 6.19 2.15
CA VAL A 142 -9.24 5.15 1.76
C VAL A 142 -8.13 4.97 2.80
N PHE A 143 -7.34 3.90 2.60
CA PHE A 143 -6.11 3.64 3.34
C PHE A 143 -4.92 3.89 2.42
N THR A 144 -3.82 4.37 2.99
CA THR A 144 -2.53 4.47 2.31
C THR A 144 -1.53 3.55 3.00
N GLU A 145 -0.97 2.62 2.25
CA GLU A 145 0.09 1.72 2.70
C GLU A 145 1.44 2.35 2.36
N PHE A 146 2.32 2.40 3.35
CA PHE A 146 3.71 2.78 3.19
C PHE A 146 4.61 1.54 3.31
N THR A 147 5.53 1.40 2.37
CA THR A 147 6.66 0.47 2.46
C THR A 147 7.95 1.25 2.31
N ILE A 148 8.79 1.18 3.33
CA ILE A 148 10.06 1.88 3.38
C ILE A 148 11.16 0.87 3.64
N ASN A 149 11.99 0.63 2.64
CA ASN A 149 13.18 -0.21 2.75
C ASN A 149 14.39 0.71 2.91
N ALA A 150 15.20 0.48 3.93
CA ALA A 150 16.40 1.28 4.14
C ALA A 150 17.58 0.41 4.59
N ASN A 151 18.77 0.79 4.17
CA ASN A 151 20.00 0.10 4.47
C ASN A 151 21.02 1.00 5.17
N ALA A 152 21.75 0.41 6.12
CA ALA A 152 22.98 0.93 6.66
C ALA A 152 24.13 0.34 5.84
N VAL A 153 24.94 1.22 5.25
CA VAL A 153 26.05 0.87 4.37
C VAL A 153 27.35 1.02 5.14
N ASN A 154 28.29 0.11 4.91
CA ASN A 154 29.59 0.07 5.58
C ASN A 154 30.71 0.88 4.89
N GLY A 155 30.36 1.65 3.83
CA GLY A 155 31.31 2.43 3.05
C GLY A 155 32.17 1.65 2.06
N GLY A 156 31.99 0.34 1.96
CA GLY A 156 32.69 -0.53 0.99
C GLY A 156 32.23 -0.31 -0.46
N SER A 157 33.04 -0.80 -1.41
CA SER A 157 32.76 -0.65 -2.85
C SER A 157 31.65 -1.59 -3.39
N GLY A 158 31.07 -2.44 -2.55
CA GLY A 158 30.05 -3.42 -2.90
C GLY A 158 28.94 -3.46 -1.87
N SER A 159 27.99 -4.38 -2.02
CA SER A 159 26.90 -4.60 -1.08
C SER A 159 27.25 -5.56 0.07
N GLN A 160 28.47 -6.08 0.12
CA GLN A 160 28.89 -7.03 1.15
C GLN A 160 29.09 -6.36 2.49
N GLY A 161 28.45 -6.90 3.52
CA GLY A 161 28.54 -6.38 4.88
C GLY A 161 27.58 -5.22 5.18
N ASP A 162 26.83 -4.76 4.18
CA ASP A 162 25.73 -3.83 4.38
C ASP A 162 24.55 -4.57 5.01
N MET A 163 23.74 -3.85 5.78
CA MET A 163 22.58 -4.43 6.46
C MET A 163 21.35 -3.55 6.24
N TRP A 164 20.21 -4.16 6.01
CA TRP A 164 18.97 -3.45 5.71
C TRP A 164 17.79 -4.02 6.50
N ASN A 165 16.74 -3.24 6.58
CA ASN A 165 15.43 -3.67 7.08
C ASN A 165 14.32 -2.87 6.41
N SER A 166 13.08 -3.23 6.72
CA SER A 166 11.87 -2.58 6.22
C SER A 166 11.02 -2.02 7.35
N TYR A 167 10.35 -0.92 7.07
CA TYR A 167 9.24 -0.40 7.86
C TYR A 167 7.99 -0.43 7.01
N GLN A 168 6.90 -0.96 7.55
CA GLN A 168 5.60 -0.98 6.88
C GLN A 168 4.53 -0.45 7.82
N THR A 169 3.68 0.42 7.31
CA THR A 169 2.55 0.95 8.05
C THR A 169 1.39 1.30 7.12
N THR A 170 0.21 1.37 7.70
CA THR A 170 -1.00 1.83 7.01
C THR A 170 -1.53 3.07 7.72
N VAL A 171 -1.71 4.15 6.97
CA VAL A 171 -2.33 5.39 7.45
C VAL A 171 -3.76 5.43 6.93
N SER A 172 -4.73 5.56 7.84
CA SER A 172 -6.16 5.60 7.49
C SER A 172 -6.59 7.02 7.15
N GLY A 173 -7.42 7.20 6.15
CA GLY A 173 -8.17 8.45 6.04
C GLY A 173 -9.13 8.61 7.23
N ILE A 174 -9.44 9.84 7.63
CA ILE A 174 -10.31 10.11 8.77
C ILE A 174 -11.72 9.51 8.60
N ASN A 175 -12.15 9.33 7.34
CA ASN A 175 -13.41 8.68 6.97
C ASN A 175 -13.18 7.27 6.40
N ALA A 176 -12.03 6.65 6.65
CA ALA A 176 -11.72 5.31 6.13
C ALA A 176 -12.69 4.26 6.70
N GLY A 177 -13.14 3.38 5.81
CA GLY A 177 -14.19 2.41 6.13
C GLY A 177 -15.61 2.96 6.02
N ASP A 178 -15.81 4.27 5.86
CA ASP A 178 -17.08 4.85 5.51
C ASP A 178 -17.42 4.56 4.03
N LEU A 179 -18.72 4.38 3.78
CA LEU A 179 -19.17 4.25 2.40
C LEU A 179 -18.93 5.56 1.64
N ALA A 180 -18.38 5.47 0.45
CA ALA A 180 -18.24 6.63 -0.45
C ALA A 180 -19.59 7.38 -0.54
N PRO A 181 -19.61 8.72 -0.60
CA PRO A 181 -20.84 9.52 -0.59
C PRO A 181 -21.89 9.07 -1.61
N SER A 182 -21.46 8.65 -2.80
CA SER A 182 -22.33 8.09 -3.84
C SER A 182 -22.96 6.76 -3.45
N VAL A 183 -22.19 5.88 -2.81
CA VAL A 183 -22.67 4.57 -2.33
C VAL A 183 -23.59 4.77 -1.13
N ARG A 184 -23.23 5.67 -0.21
CA ARG A 184 -24.08 6.04 0.95
C ARG A 184 -25.43 6.58 0.48
N ALA A 185 -25.46 7.50 -0.50
CA ALA A 185 -26.69 8.02 -1.10
C ALA A 185 -27.54 6.91 -1.74
N LEU A 186 -26.90 5.98 -2.48
CA LEU A 186 -27.59 4.84 -3.08
C LEU A 186 -28.20 3.91 -2.03
N VAL A 187 -27.45 3.59 -0.96
CA VAL A 187 -27.94 2.76 0.15
C VAL A 187 -29.15 3.41 0.84
N LEU A 188 -29.07 4.71 1.13
CA LEU A 188 -30.19 5.46 1.73
C LEU A 188 -31.42 5.48 0.80
N LEU A 189 -31.23 5.68 -0.51
CA LEU A 189 -32.31 5.66 -1.48
C LEU A 189 -32.99 4.28 -1.54
N LEU A 190 -32.21 3.19 -1.63
CA LEU A 190 -32.73 1.83 -1.66
C LEU A 190 -33.46 1.48 -0.36
N THR A 191 -32.96 1.93 0.78
CA THR A 191 -33.62 1.74 2.07
C THR A 191 -34.96 2.49 2.14
N ALA A 192 -34.98 3.74 1.67
CA ALA A 192 -36.22 4.52 1.60
C ALA A 192 -37.29 3.90 0.69
N ILE A 193 -36.87 3.40 -0.48
CA ILE A 193 -37.76 2.67 -1.40
C ILE A 193 -38.29 1.40 -0.74
N GLY A 194 -37.44 0.61 -0.08
CA GLY A 194 -37.83 -0.59 0.65
C GLY A 194 -38.85 -0.32 1.74
N LEU A 195 -38.63 0.74 2.53
CA LEU A 195 -39.59 1.18 3.56
C LEU A 195 -40.93 1.62 2.96
N ALA A 196 -40.90 2.39 1.87
CA ALA A 196 -42.12 2.84 1.20
C ALA A 196 -42.94 1.64 0.66
N LEU A 197 -42.28 0.68 0.00
CA LEU A 197 -42.92 -0.56 -0.46
C LEU A 197 -43.48 -1.38 0.70
N GLY A 198 -42.76 -1.47 1.82
CA GLY A 198 -43.22 -2.15 3.02
C GLY A 198 -44.49 -1.52 3.60
N LEU A 199 -44.55 -0.19 3.66
CA LEU A 199 -45.73 0.55 4.12
C LEU A 199 -46.95 0.35 3.21
N VAL A 200 -46.73 0.33 1.89
CA VAL A 200 -47.79 0.04 0.90
C VAL A 200 -48.32 -1.39 1.11
N LEU A 201 -47.46 -2.39 1.27
CA LEU A 201 -47.86 -3.76 1.53
C LEU A 201 -48.64 -3.89 2.85
N LEU A 202 -48.18 -3.21 3.92
CA LEU A 202 -48.92 -3.18 5.19
C LEU A 202 -50.27 -2.55 5.03
N GLY A 203 -50.41 -1.46 4.28
CA GLY A 203 -51.67 -0.82 3.96
C GLY A 203 -52.62 -1.75 3.23
N ILE A 204 -52.16 -2.47 2.20
CA ILE A 204 -52.94 -3.49 1.45
C ILE A 204 -53.36 -4.63 2.39
N MET A 205 -52.42 -5.12 3.23
CA MET A 205 -52.77 -6.16 4.23
C MET A 205 -53.87 -5.67 5.19
N TRP A 206 -53.80 -4.43 5.68
CA TRP A 206 -54.76 -3.87 6.59
C TRP A 206 -56.14 -3.73 5.93
N VAL A 207 -56.20 -3.25 4.68
CA VAL A 207 -57.47 -3.19 3.89
C VAL A 207 -58.06 -4.56 3.69
N TYR A 208 -57.24 -5.57 3.34
CA TYR A 208 -57.69 -6.93 3.20
C TYR A 208 -58.21 -7.53 4.51
N TYR A 209 -57.48 -7.35 5.61
CA TYR A 209 -57.91 -7.75 6.95
C TYR A 209 -59.23 -7.09 7.37
N SER A 210 -59.39 -5.79 7.11
CA SER A 210 -60.61 -5.05 7.47
C SER A 210 -61.87 -5.51 6.74
N ARG A 211 -61.68 -6.09 5.52
CA ARG A 211 -62.78 -6.62 4.70
C ARG A 211 -63.14 -8.07 5.01
N SER A 212 -62.17 -8.85 5.48
CA SER A 212 -62.32 -10.28 5.69
C SER A 212 -61.54 -10.77 6.91
N PRO A 213 -61.87 -10.32 8.13
CA PRO A 213 -61.10 -10.59 9.34
C PRO A 213 -61.06 -12.08 9.71
N ASP A 214 -62.18 -12.80 9.50
CA ASP A 214 -62.30 -14.18 9.91
C ASP A 214 -61.51 -15.16 9.01
N THR A 215 -61.10 -14.74 7.84
CA THR A 215 -60.37 -15.55 6.85
C THR A 215 -58.92 -15.12 6.64
N PHE A 216 -58.48 -14.12 7.44
CA PHE A 216 -57.13 -13.60 7.27
C PHE A 216 -56.07 -14.63 7.69
N THR A 217 -55.31 -15.08 6.73
CA THR A 217 -54.04 -15.79 6.92
C THR A 217 -53.02 -15.25 5.92
N LEU A 218 -51.70 -15.36 6.25
CA LEU A 218 -50.67 -14.98 5.30
C LEU A 218 -50.76 -15.74 3.97
N GLY A 219 -51.23 -16.98 4.00
CA GLY A 219 -51.47 -17.79 2.78
C GLY A 219 -52.59 -17.23 1.92
N ASN A 220 -53.73 -16.85 2.54
CA ASN A 220 -54.86 -16.24 1.82
C ASN A 220 -54.52 -14.85 1.28
N PHE A 221 -53.78 -14.06 2.05
CA PHE A 221 -53.26 -12.77 1.59
C PHE A 221 -52.32 -12.91 0.40
N TRP A 222 -51.41 -13.89 0.44
CA TRP A 222 -50.51 -14.17 -0.68
C TRP A 222 -51.28 -14.66 -1.92
N ALA A 223 -52.27 -15.51 -1.75
CA ALA A 223 -53.13 -15.96 -2.84
C ALA A 223 -53.90 -14.79 -3.48
N TYR A 224 -54.29 -13.78 -2.70
CA TYR A 224 -54.92 -12.56 -3.18
C TYR A 224 -53.94 -11.68 -3.98
N LEU A 225 -52.69 -11.52 -3.51
CA LEU A 225 -51.70 -10.69 -4.18
C LEU A 225 -51.07 -11.33 -5.42
N LYS A 226 -50.90 -12.65 -5.42
CA LYS A 226 -50.20 -13.36 -6.48
C LYS A 226 -50.71 -13.05 -7.89
N PRO A 227 -52.02 -13.03 -8.16
CA PRO A 227 -52.53 -12.68 -9.52
C PRO A 227 -52.10 -11.26 -9.93
N TRP A 228 -52.15 -10.28 -9.01
CA TRP A 228 -51.76 -8.89 -9.29
C TRP A 228 -50.28 -8.73 -9.65
N LEU A 229 -49.45 -9.60 -9.11
CA LEU A 229 -47.99 -9.58 -9.35
C LEU A 229 -47.57 -10.38 -10.59
N THR A 230 -48.39 -11.34 -11.04
CA THR A 230 -48.01 -12.31 -12.09
C THR A 230 -48.78 -12.16 -13.39
N THR A 231 -49.92 -11.43 -13.44
CA THR A 231 -50.68 -11.18 -14.65
C THR A 231 -50.33 -9.82 -15.25
N THR A 232 -50.15 -9.79 -16.57
CA THR A 232 -49.97 -8.55 -17.33
C THR A 232 -51.33 -7.93 -17.71
N ASP A 233 -52.42 -8.64 -17.56
CA ASP A 233 -53.78 -8.15 -17.80
C ASP A 233 -54.57 -8.06 -16.50
N HIS A 234 -54.59 -6.86 -15.91
CA HIS A 234 -55.25 -6.58 -14.61
C HIS A 234 -56.79 -6.58 -14.69
N LYS A 235 -57.40 -6.80 -15.86
CA LYS A 235 -58.85 -6.88 -16.05
C LYS A 235 -59.43 -8.22 -15.57
N GLU A 236 -58.60 -9.26 -15.44
CA GLU A 236 -59.03 -10.59 -14.99
C GLU A 236 -58.98 -10.79 -13.46
N VAL A 237 -58.62 -9.75 -12.70
CA VAL A 237 -58.40 -9.86 -11.23
C VAL A 237 -59.53 -9.27 -10.38
N VAL A 238 -60.69 -9.00 -11.00
CA VAL A 238 -61.90 -8.46 -10.29
C VAL A 238 -62.90 -9.53 -10.01
#